data_f2c9d61de9272eb58335fe997a3a3ad3
#
_entry.id   f2c9d61de9272eb58335fe997a3a3ad3
#
_cell.length_a   1.000
_cell.length_b   1.000
_cell.length_c   1.000
_cell.angle_alpha   90.00
_cell.angle_beta   90.00
_cell.angle_gamma   90.00
#
_symmetry.space_group_name_H-M   'P 1'
#
loop_
_entity.id
_entity.type
_entity.pdbx_description
1 polymer ?
#
loop_
_entity_poly.entity_id
_entity_poly.type
_entity_poly.pdbx_seq_one_letter_code
_entity_poly.pdbx_strand_id
1 'polypeptide(L)'
;MAVYRLNRLFNPQSRRALDVAVDHGFFGERSFLTGIEDMAAVVRTLVAANPDAVQLTLGHARLLQAVPGKQKPALVLRSDVANVYGNPLDEHLFSQHVPNAIEEAVRLDAVAICANLMQLPGRPEIREANIRSIMTLRAEATTYGMPLM
;
A
#
# COMPACT_ATOMS: atom_id res chain seq x y z
N MET A 1 11.02 12.41 11.11
CA MET A 1 12.01 11.36 10.83
C MET A 1 11.33 9.99 10.91
N ALA A 2 11.30 9.24 9.81
CA ALA A 2 10.49 7.99 9.68
C ALA A 2 11.08 6.75 10.37
N VAL A 3 12.19 6.90 11.11
CA VAL A 3 13.02 5.77 11.60
C VAL A 3 12.27 4.81 12.52
N TYR A 4 11.40 5.32 13.40
CA TYR A 4 10.71 4.46 14.37
C TYR A 4 9.75 3.47 13.72
N ARG A 5 9.06 3.88 12.64
CA ARG A 5 8.16 2.99 11.89
C ARG A 5 8.95 1.95 11.10
N LEU A 6 10.06 2.34 10.48
CA LEU A 6 10.95 1.43 9.75
C LEU A 6 11.55 0.34 10.66
N ASN A 7 11.79 0.64 11.94
CA ASN A 7 12.27 -0.36 12.89
C ASN A 7 11.26 -1.49 13.15
N ARG A 8 10.00 -1.28 12.80
CA ARG A 8 8.94 -2.32 12.87
C ARG A 8 8.81 -3.11 11.56
N LEU A 9 9.38 -2.60 10.48
CA LEU A 9 9.34 -3.23 9.16
C LEU A 9 10.54 -4.17 8.95
N PHE A 10 11.74 -3.74 9.35
CA PHE A 10 12.95 -4.49 9.07
C PHE A 10 13.32 -5.43 10.22
N ASN A 11 13.65 -6.68 9.87
CA ASN A 11 14.24 -7.62 10.81
C ASN A 11 15.57 -7.07 11.35
N PRO A 12 15.78 -7.00 12.67
CA PRO A 12 16.94 -6.32 13.26
C PRO A 12 18.27 -7.02 12.99
N GLN A 13 18.28 -8.33 12.76
CA GLN A 13 19.48 -9.12 12.49
C GLN A 13 19.85 -9.08 11.00
N SER A 14 18.90 -9.40 10.13
CA SER A 14 19.13 -9.49 8.69
C SER A 14 19.09 -8.14 8.00
N ARG A 15 18.45 -7.13 8.59
CA ARG A 15 18.12 -5.82 8.01
C ARG A 15 17.29 -5.91 6.72
N ARG A 16 16.56 -7.00 6.56
CA ARG A 16 15.67 -7.25 5.43
C ARG A 16 14.23 -7.26 5.90
N ALA A 17 13.32 -7.07 4.97
CA ALA A 17 11.88 -7.21 5.17
C ALA A 17 11.28 -8.01 4.02
N LEU A 18 10.35 -8.91 4.34
CA LEU A 18 9.46 -9.53 3.37
C LEU A 18 8.09 -8.87 3.52
N ASP A 19 7.73 -8.04 2.54
CA ASP A 19 6.39 -7.45 2.42
C ASP A 19 5.58 -8.25 1.39
N VAL A 20 4.45 -8.80 1.81
CA VAL A 20 3.57 -9.57 0.94
C VAL A 20 2.39 -8.70 0.52
N ALA A 21 2.36 -8.32 -0.75
CA ALA A 21 1.30 -7.50 -1.31
C ALA A 21 0.09 -8.36 -1.73
N VAL A 22 -1.09 -8.03 -1.19
CA VAL A 22 -2.39 -8.59 -1.58
C VAL A 22 -3.42 -7.49 -1.85
N ASP A 23 -2.94 -6.33 -2.23
CA ASP A 23 -3.71 -5.13 -2.53
C ASP A 23 -4.17 -5.02 -3.99
N HIS A 24 -4.14 -6.11 -4.75
CA HIS A 24 -4.38 -6.14 -6.21
C HIS A 24 -5.72 -5.55 -6.64
N GLY A 25 -6.70 -5.47 -5.73
CA GLY A 25 -7.98 -4.81 -6.00
C GLY A 25 -7.87 -3.32 -6.36
N PHE A 26 -6.73 -2.68 -6.09
CA PHE A 26 -6.53 -1.27 -6.43
C PHE A 26 -6.47 -1.03 -7.95
N PHE A 27 -6.19 -2.05 -8.75
CA PHE A 27 -6.20 -1.95 -10.21
C PHE A 27 -7.59 -1.95 -10.85
N GLY A 28 -8.64 -2.31 -10.11
CA GLY A 28 -9.98 -2.48 -10.68
C GLY A 28 -10.13 -3.68 -11.64
N GLU A 29 -9.15 -4.58 -11.68
CA GLU A 29 -9.11 -5.75 -12.55
C GLU A 29 -9.40 -7.03 -11.77
N ARG A 30 -10.56 -7.64 -12.05
CA ARG A 30 -11.07 -8.81 -11.31
C ARG A 30 -10.16 -10.05 -11.44
N SER A 31 -9.52 -10.24 -12.59
CA SER A 31 -8.65 -11.40 -12.83
C SER A 31 -7.47 -11.46 -11.86
N PHE A 32 -7.03 -10.32 -11.35
CA PHE A 32 -5.94 -10.23 -10.37
C PHE A 32 -6.34 -10.69 -8.96
N LEU A 33 -7.63 -10.91 -8.73
CA LEU A 33 -8.13 -11.39 -7.45
C LEU A 33 -8.24 -12.91 -7.37
N THR A 34 -7.91 -13.62 -8.45
CA THR A 34 -7.99 -15.09 -8.49
C THR A 34 -7.14 -15.71 -7.39
N GLY A 35 -7.80 -16.46 -6.49
CA GLY A 35 -7.17 -17.08 -5.32
C GLY A 35 -7.06 -16.21 -4.08
N ILE A 36 -7.43 -14.92 -4.16
CA ILE A 36 -7.47 -13.98 -3.02
C ILE A 36 -8.83 -13.30 -2.87
N GLU A 37 -9.89 -13.90 -3.41
CA GLU A 37 -11.25 -13.33 -3.38
C GLU A 37 -11.81 -13.23 -1.96
N ASP A 38 -11.48 -14.20 -1.08
CA ASP A 38 -11.78 -14.12 0.36
C ASP A 38 -10.60 -13.48 1.10
N MET A 39 -10.55 -12.16 1.11
CA MET A 39 -9.47 -11.42 1.75
C MET A 39 -9.37 -11.71 3.26
N ALA A 40 -10.45 -12.08 3.92
CA ALA A 40 -10.39 -12.46 5.34
C ALA A 40 -9.64 -13.79 5.53
N ALA A 41 -9.83 -14.76 4.63
CA ALA A 41 -9.07 -16.01 4.63
C ALA A 41 -7.59 -15.76 4.30
N VAL A 42 -7.33 -14.90 3.31
CA VAL A 42 -5.96 -14.49 2.92
C VAL A 42 -5.22 -13.87 4.10
N VAL A 43 -5.83 -12.91 4.78
CA VAL A 43 -5.20 -12.25 5.95
C VAL A 43 -4.91 -13.27 7.06
N ARG A 44 -5.83 -14.20 7.36
CA ARG A 44 -5.57 -15.27 8.34
C ARG A 44 -4.36 -16.13 7.97
N THR A 45 -4.25 -16.49 6.70
CA THR A 45 -3.12 -17.28 6.17
C THR A 45 -1.80 -16.51 6.31
N LEU A 46 -1.80 -15.23 5.96
CA LEU A 46 -0.61 -14.39 6.05
C LEU A 46 -0.19 -14.13 7.50
N VAL A 47 -1.15 -13.94 8.40
CA VAL A 47 -0.85 -13.84 9.84
C VAL A 47 -0.20 -15.12 10.36
N ALA A 48 -0.69 -16.29 9.95
CA ALA A 48 -0.09 -17.58 10.32
C ALA A 48 1.31 -17.78 9.72
N ALA A 49 1.54 -17.30 8.48
CA ALA A 49 2.85 -17.34 7.82
C ALA A 49 3.84 -16.32 8.39
N ASN A 50 3.33 -15.26 9.03
CA ASN A 50 4.09 -14.22 9.72
C ASN A 50 5.22 -13.58 8.90
N PRO A 51 4.96 -13.02 7.70
CA PRO A 51 5.92 -12.18 7.00
C PRO A 51 6.20 -10.91 7.82
N ASP A 52 7.22 -10.14 7.46
CA ASP A 52 7.53 -8.88 8.17
C ASP A 52 6.42 -7.84 7.98
N ALA A 53 5.82 -7.80 6.78
CA ALA A 53 4.69 -6.92 6.49
C ALA A 53 3.68 -7.54 5.52
N VAL A 54 2.47 -6.97 5.53
CA VAL A 54 1.41 -7.26 4.55
C VAL A 54 0.91 -5.95 3.98
N GLN A 55 0.93 -5.84 2.65
CA GLN A 55 0.43 -4.68 1.93
C GLN A 55 -1.03 -4.86 1.55
N LEU A 56 -1.87 -3.95 2.01
CA LEU A 56 -3.33 -3.99 1.84
C LEU A 56 -3.87 -2.64 1.34
N THR A 57 -5.01 -2.69 0.68
CA THR A 57 -5.81 -1.49 0.40
C THR A 57 -6.45 -0.97 1.69
N LEU A 58 -6.85 0.31 1.69
CA LEU A 58 -7.54 0.94 2.82
C LEU A 58 -8.80 0.13 3.25
N GLY A 59 -9.56 -0.37 2.29
CA GLY A 59 -10.78 -1.15 2.58
C GLY A 59 -10.52 -2.46 3.32
N HIS A 60 -9.36 -3.08 3.11
CA HIS A 60 -9.01 -4.38 3.70
C HIS A 60 -8.06 -4.29 4.92
N ALA A 61 -7.42 -3.15 5.14
CA ALA A 61 -6.43 -2.99 6.20
C ALA A 61 -6.97 -3.34 7.60
N ARG A 62 -8.26 -3.08 7.85
CA ARG A 62 -8.92 -3.41 9.12
C ARG A 62 -8.95 -4.91 9.42
N LEU A 63 -8.94 -5.76 8.39
CA LEU A 63 -8.90 -7.21 8.58
C LEU A 63 -7.62 -7.64 9.31
N LEU A 64 -6.47 -7.06 8.95
CA LEU A 64 -5.20 -7.29 9.64
C LEU A 64 -5.21 -6.65 11.03
N GLN A 65 -5.69 -5.42 11.15
CA GLN A 65 -5.63 -4.70 12.42
C GLN A 65 -6.61 -5.23 13.47
N ALA A 66 -7.69 -5.89 13.06
CA ALA A 66 -8.61 -6.58 13.96
C ALA A 66 -8.04 -7.87 14.56
N VAL A 67 -6.94 -8.41 14.03
CA VAL A 67 -6.28 -9.59 14.60
C VAL A 67 -5.68 -9.23 15.96
N PRO A 68 -6.09 -9.91 17.05
CA PRO A 68 -5.58 -9.62 18.38
C PRO A 68 -4.13 -10.07 18.55
N GLY A 69 -3.44 -9.44 19.49
CA GLY A 69 -2.08 -9.82 19.87
C GLY A 69 -1.01 -8.85 19.38
N LYS A 70 0.19 -9.02 19.90
CA LYS A 70 1.33 -8.15 19.63
C LYS A 70 2.16 -8.62 18.44
N GLN A 71 2.09 -9.90 18.12
CA GLN A 71 2.87 -10.52 17.05
C GLN A 71 1.97 -10.78 15.85
N LYS A 72 1.98 -9.87 14.93
CA LYS A 72 1.36 -9.97 13.61
C LYS A 72 2.20 -9.18 12.62
N PRO A 73 2.11 -9.48 11.32
CA PRO A 73 2.78 -8.69 10.28
C PRO A 73 2.47 -7.20 10.40
N ALA A 74 3.44 -6.35 10.10
CA ALA A 74 3.20 -4.93 10.03
C ALA A 74 2.29 -4.59 8.84
N LEU A 75 1.51 -3.52 8.95
CA LEU A 75 0.68 -3.04 7.85
C LEU A 75 1.47 -2.07 6.96
N VAL A 76 1.55 -2.36 5.67
CA VAL A 76 1.86 -1.38 4.62
C VAL A 76 0.55 -1.00 3.93
N LEU A 77 0.22 0.28 3.90
CA LEU A 77 -1.05 0.74 3.35
C LEU A 77 -0.89 1.24 1.92
N ARG A 78 -1.68 0.69 0.98
CA ARG A 78 -1.81 1.24 -0.37
C ARG A 78 -2.55 2.57 -0.31
N SER A 79 -1.90 3.64 -0.80
CA SER A 79 -2.43 5.01 -0.74
C SER A 79 -3.05 5.51 -2.04
N ASP A 80 -3.01 4.71 -3.08
CA ASP A 80 -3.54 5.09 -4.40
C ASP A 80 -4.42 4.00 -5.01
N VAL A 81 -5.15 4.39 -6.03
CA VAL A 81 -5.94 3.51 -6.89
C VAL A 81 -5.59 3.78 -8.34
N ALA A 82 -5.70 2.77 -9.17
CA ALA A 82 -5.48 2.86 -10.61
C ALA A 82 -6.50 1.98 -11.34
N ASN A 83 -6.84 2.38 -12.57
CA ASN A 83 -7.63 1.57 -13.50
C ASN A 83 -6.93 1.63 -14.85
N VAL A 84 -5.99 0.73 -15.07
CA VAL A 84 -5.09 0.77 -16.25
C VAL A 84 -5.26 -0.45 -17.15
N TYR A 85 -6.28 -1.28 -16.87
CA TYR A 85 -6.54 -2.52 -17.60
C TYR A 85 -7.95 -2.52 -18.19
N GLY A 86 -8.08 -3.10 -19.38
CA GLY A 86 -9.37 -3.40 -19.99
C GLY A 86 -10.13 -2.25 -20.63
N ASN A 87 -9.70 -1.01 -20.46
CA ASN A 87 -10.35 0.19 -21.01
C ASN A 87 -9.46 0.89 -22.04
N PRO A 88 -10.03 1.72 -22.93
CA PRO A 88 -9.24 2.64 -23.73
C PRO A 88 -8.33 3.50 -22.86
N LEU A 89 -7.15 3.85 -23.38
CA LEU A 89 -6.11 4.53 -22.60
C LEU A 89 -6.54 5.90 -22.03
N ASP A 90 -7.40 6.62 -22.71
CA ASP A 90 -7.95 7.90 -22.30
C ASP A 90 -8.97 7.82 -21.17
N GLU A 91 -9.50 6.62 -20.91
CA GLU A 91 -10.39 6.33 -19.78
C GLU A 91 -9.63 5.80 -18.55
N HIS A 92 -8.31 5.63 -18.65
CA HIS A 92 -7.51 5.07 -17.57
C HIS A 92 -7.29 6.07 -16.44
N LEU A 93 -7.41 5.57 -15.21
CA LEU A 93 -7.03 6.28 -14.00
C LEU A 93 -5.59 5.88 -13.63
N PHE A 94 -4.67 6.84 -13.71
CA PHE A 94 -3.26 6.61 -13.45
C PHE A 94 -2.87 7.07 -12.05
N SER A 95 -2.99 6.18 -11.06
CA SER A 95 -2.51 6.39 -9.68
C SER A 95 -3.10 7.65 -9.03
N GLN A 96 -4.37 7.59 -8.69
CA GLN A 96 -5.04 8.63 -7.92
C GLN A 96 -4.94 8.32 -6.43
N HIS A 97 -4.44 9.25 -5.63
CA HIS A 97 -4.34 9.06 -4.19
C HIS A 97 -5.71 9.07 -3.51
N VAL A 98 -5.85 8.19 -2.54
CA VAL A 98 -7.01 8.17 -1.64
C VAL A 98 -6.96 9.42 -0.76
N PRO A 99 -8.08 10.16 -0.63
CA PRO A 99 -8.12 11.31 0.28
C PRO A 99 -7.73 10.92 1.72
N ASN A 100 -6.96 11.77 2.38
CA ASN A 100 -6.50 11.58 3.77
C ASN A 100 -5.72 10.26 4.00
N ALA A 101 -5.06 9.74 2.96
CA ALA A 101 -4.37 8.45 3.03
C ALA A 101 -3.37 8.36 4.19
N ILE A 102 -2.68 9.45 4.50
CA ILE A 102 -1.69 9.50 5.60
C ILE A 102 -2.37 9.43 6.96
N GLU A 103 -3.46 10.16 7.16
CA GLU A 103 -4.21 10.12 8.42
C GLU A 103 -4.83 8.74 8.64
N GLU A 104 -5.37 8.13 7.59
CA GLU A 104 -5.89 6.76 7.67
C GLU A 104 -4.79 5.75 7.97
N ALA A 105 -3.61 5.91 7.39
CA ALA A 105 -2.45 5.07 7.71
C ALA A 105 -2.04 5.19 9.17
N VAL A 106 -2.07 6.41 9.74
CA VAL A 106 -1.81 6.64 11.17
C VAL A 106 -2.88 5.98 12.03
N ARG A 107 -4.16 6.16 11.70
CA ARG A 107 -5.29 5.55 12.45
C ARG A 107 -5.26 4.03 12.43
N LEU A 108 -4.78 3.45 11.33
CA LEU A 108 -4.65 2.00 11.14
C LEU A 108 -3.31 1.44 11.63
N ASP A 109 -2.47 2.25 12.27
CA ASP A 109 -1.14 1.87 12.75
C ASP A 109 -0.24 1.27 11.64
N ALA A 110 -0.33 1.81 10.43
CA ALA A 110 0.55 1.39 9.34
C ALA A 110 2.00 1.80 9.62
N VAL A 111 2.95 0.96 9.20
CA VAL A 111 4.39 1.24 9.31
C VAL A 111 4.92 2.01 8.12
N ALA A 112 4.25 1.91 6.98
CA ALA A 112 4.56 2.63 5.76
C ALA A 112 3.30 2.76 4.89
N ILE A 113 3.36 3.67 3.93
CA ILE A 113 2.43 3.73 2.81
C ILE A 113 3.16 3.43 1.51
N CYS A 114 2.45 2.94 0.51
CA CYS A 114 3.00 2.80 -0.83
C CYS A 114 2.10 3.47 -1.87
N ALA A 115 2.74 4.00 -2.91
CA ALA A 115 2.11 4.63 -4.05
C ALA A 115 2.81 4.23 -5.35
N ASN A 116 2.08 4.14 -6.44
CA ASN A 116 2.66 3.86 -7.74
C ASN A 116 3.19 5.13 -8.40
N LEU A 117 4.34 5.01 -9.04
CA LEU A 117 4.82 5.94 -10.04
C LEU A 117 4.62 5.31 -11.42
N MET A 118 3.52 5.66 -12.09
CA MET A 118 3.21 5.17 -13.42
C MET A 118 4.11 5.85 -14.45
N GLN A 119 4.70 5.05 -15.33
CA GLN A 119 5.51 5.52 -16.43
C GLN A 119 5.13 4.79 -17.72
N LEU A 120 4.53 5.51 -18.66
CA LEU A 120 4.14 4.97 -19.95
C LEU A 120 5.03 5.55 -21.05
N PRO A 121 5.54 4.71 -21.97
CA PRO A 121 6.26 5.19 -23.15
C PRO A 121 5.40 6.17 -23.96
N GLY A 122 5.97 7.30 -24.36
CA GLY A 122 5.26 8.33 -25.15
C GLY A 122 4.23 9.18 -24.38
N ARG A 123 4.09 8.98 -23.07
CA ARG A 123 3.13 9.71 -22.21
C ARG A 123 3.84 10.34 -20.99
N PRO A 124 4.79 11.27 -21.20
CA PRO A 124 5.56 11.88 -20.09
C PRO A 124 4.69 12.67 -19.11
N GLU A 125 3.55 13.20 -19.56
CA GLU A 125 2.61 13.95 -18.74
C GLU A 125 2.02 13.11 -17.59
N ILE A 126 1.85 11.80 -17.80
CA ILE A 126 1.38 10.86 -16.75
C ILE A 126 2.41 10.76 -15.64
N ARG A 127 3.68 10.54 -16.01
CA ARG A 127 4.79 10.50 -15.06
C ARG A 127 4.92 11.79 -14.27
N GLU A 128 4.83 12.94 -14.94
CA GLU A 128 4.91 14.24 -14.29
C GLU A 128 3.76 14.47 -13.30
N ALA A 129 2.53 14.11 -13.71
CA ALA A 129 1.36 14.21 -12.82
C ALA A 129 1.53 13.33 -11.58
N ASN A 130 2.01 12.10 -11.74
CA ASN A 130 2.28 11.19 -10.61
C ASN A 130 3.40 11.74 -9.70
N ILE A 131 4.49 12.27 -10.25
CA ILE A 131 5.55 12.88 -9.46
C ILE A 131 5.00 14.02 -8.61
N ARG A 132 4.23 14.94 -9.19
CA ARG A 132 3.62 16.03 -8.43
C ARG A 132 2.74 15.53 -7.29
N SER A 133 1.89 14.54 -7.58
CA SER A 133 1.01 13.93 -6.60
C SER A 133 1.79 13.24 -5.46
N ILE A 134 2.82 12.46 -5.79
CA ILE A 134 3.70 11.80 -4.81
C ILE A 134 4.46 12.83 -3.96
N MET A 135 4.90 13.95 -4.55
CA MET A 135 5.59 15.01 -3.78
C MET A 135 4.66 15.66 -2.76
N THR A 136 3.38 15.85 -3.09
CA THR A 136 2.37 16.33 -2.13
C THR A 136 2.16 15.31 -1.01
N LEU A 137 1.96 14.04 -1.36
CA LEU A 137 1.81 12.95 -0.41
C LEU A 137 3.05 12.83 0.52
N ARG A 138 4.25 12.99 -0.03
CA ARG A 138 5.50 12.97 0.74
C ARG A 138 5.57 14.09 1.76
N ALA A 139 5.14 15.29 1.41
CA ALA A 139 5.13 16.42 2.34
C ALA A 139 4.24 16.13 3.54
N GLU A 140 3.03 15.62 3.30
CA GLU A 140 2.11 15.19 4.34
C GLU A 140 2.68 14.02 5.16
N ALA A 141 3.20 12.98 4.51
CA ALA A 141 3.82 11.82 5.16
C ALA A 141 4.96 12.22 6.10
N THR A 142 5.75 13.22 5.70
CA THR A 142 6.85 13.75 6.52
C THR A 142 6.34 14.35 7.83
N THR A 143 5.21 15.05 7.81
CA THR A 143 4.58 15.65 9.01
C THR A 143 4.25 14.59 10.06
N TYR A 144 3.80 13.41 9.62
CA TYR A 144 3.43 12.30 10.50
C TYR A 144 4.57 11.28 10.73
N GLY A 145 5.76 11.51 10.18
CA GLY A 145 6.85 10.54 10.23
C GLY A 145 6.49 9.21 9.56
N MET A 146 5.63 9.24 8.52
CA MET A 146 5.19 8.06 7.77
C MET A 146 6.17 7.78 6.62
N PRO A 147 6.81 6.60 6.57
CA PRO A 147 7.59 6.18 5.41
C PRO A 147 6.72 6.06 4.16
N LEU A 148 7.23 6.54 3.03
CA LEU A 148 6.63 6.41 1.72
C LEU A 148 7.52 5.53 0.83
N MET A 149 6.94 4.48 0.28
CA MET A 149 7.55 3.54 -0.67
C MET A 149 6.96 3.70 -2.06
#